data_f87c75a48c8b2a763131d19243d40c37
#
_entry.id   f87c75a48c8b2a763131d19243d40c37
#
_cell.length_a   1.000
_cell.length_b   1.000
_cell.length_c   1.000
_cell.angle_alpha   90.00
_cell.angle_beta   90.00
_cell.angle_gamma   90.00
#
_symmetry.space_group_name_H-M   'P 1'
#
loop_
_entity.id
_entity.type
_entity.pdbx_description
1 polymer ?
#
loop_
_entity_poly.entity_id
_entity_poly.type
_entity_poly.pdbx_seq_one_letter_code
_entity_poly.pdbx_strand_id
1 'polypeptide(L)'
;MTNTATPSIIQRIREVIHRKYNAIYGEHNMSFASLKKNRTNSFDKLNSQLQSMSNQKMSKGDDNYWKPEVDKAGNGYAVLRFLPASEGEDMPFVRYWDHGFQGPGGWYIEKSLTTLSQDDPVSEYNSQLWNSGHDEDKEIARKQKRRLSYVANVMVVSDPSNPSREGQVYLYKFGKKIFDKLNDAMNPQFADEDPINPFDFWEGADFKLKIRQVEGYRNYDKSEFATPAPISNTDGEALSDEDMEATWNKQHSLAEIVDPKNFKSYAELKAKLHKVLQLDGGSHAPVKTAEDSNAGMEFQPNFKERSAPAVAQAEAPPSTTSESTDDSLDFFKSLAED
;
A
#
# COMPACT_ATOMS: atom_id res chain seq x y z
N MET A 1 24.86 -56.47 -48.94
CA MET A 1 23.52 -56.53 -48.34
C MET A 1 23.63 -55.99 -46.93
N THR A 2 23.32 -54.71 -46.72
CA THR A 2 23.39 -54.04 -45.38
C THR A 2 22.02 -54.13 -44.70
N ASN A 3 21.98 -54.91 -43.62
CA ASN A 3 20.78 -55.18 -42.87
C ASN A 3 20.51 -53.99 -41.89
N THR A 4 19.65 -53.06 -42.30
CA THR A 4 19.19 -51.97 -41.44
C THR A 4 18.06 -52.49 -40.57
N ALA A 5 18.38 -52.87 -39.33
CA ALA A 5 17.40 -53.28 -38.32
C ALA A 5 16.53 -52.07 -37.94
N THR A 6 15.24 -52.19 -38.13
CA THR A 6 14.24 -51.17 -37.71
C THR A 6 14.19 -51.09 -36.19
N PRO A 7 14.41 -49.94 -35.59
CA PRO A 7 14.40 -49.81 -34.11
C PRO A 7 13.05 -50.20 -33.54
N SER A 8 13.07 -50.96 -32.45
CA SER A 8 11.86 -51.42 -31.76
C SER A 8 10.99 -50.24 -31.25
N ILE A 9 9.71 -50.48 -31.13
CA ILE A 9 8.73 -49.48 -30.59
C ILE A 9 9.21 -48.92 -29.23
N ILE A 10 9.82 -49.73 -28.41
CA ILE A 10 10.38 -49.35 -27.09
C ILE A 10 11.55 -48.37 -27.25
N GLN A 11 12.40 -48.54 -28.25
CA GLN A 11 13.50 -47.62 -28.55
C GLN A 11 12.99 -46.26 -29.04
N ARG A 12 11.96 -46.22 -29.87
CA ARG A 12 11.32 -44.99 -30.33
C ARG A 12 10.64 -44.23 -29.20
N ILE A 13 9.95 -44.94 -28.30
CA ILE A 13 9.33 -44.33 -27.11
C ILE A 13 10.40 -43.75 -26.17
N ARG A 14 11.51 -44.46 -25.95
CA ARG A 14 12.63 -43.95 -25.14
C ARG A 14 13.25 -42.69 -25.73
N GLU A 15 13.47 -42.66 -27.05
CA GLU A 15 14.01 -41.47 -27.74
C GLU A 15 13.06 -40.26 -27.65
N VAL A 16 11.75 -40.47 -27.81
CA VAL A 16 10.76 -39.41 -27.67
C VAL A 16 10.66 -38.87 -26.24
N ILE A 17 10.72 -39.76 -25.25
CA ILE A 17 10.73 -39.37 -23.82
C ILE A 17 12.03 -38.62 -23.51
N HIS A 18 13.18 -39.09 -24.01
CA HIS A 18 14.46 -38.42 -23.76
C HIS A 18 14.55 -37.05 -24.44
N ARG A 19 14.02 -36.89 -25.68
CA ARG A 19 13.90 -35.59 -26.35
C ARG A 19 12.98 -34.63 -25.61
N LYS A 20 11.83 -35.10 -25.12
CA LYS A 20 10.92 -34.26 -24.30
C LYS A 20 11.52 -33.90 -22.96
N TYR A 21 12.23 -34.81 -22.32
CA TYR A 21 12.92 -34.57 -21.06
C TYR A 21 14.02 -33.49 -21.21
N ASN A 22 14.84 -33.63 -22.28
CA ASN A 22 15.90 -32.64 -22.58
C ASN A 22 15.34 -31.28 -23.05
N ALA A 23 14.15 -31.24 -23.68
CA ALA A 23 13.48 -29.99 -24.05
C ALA A 23 12.87 -29.27 -22.86
N ILE A 24 12.49 -29.99 -21.78
CA ILE A 24 11.87 -29.43 -20.57
C ILE A 24 12.93 -29.09 -19.52
N TYR A 25 14.00 -29.87 -19.42
CA TYR A 25 15.03 -29.73 -18.38
C TYR A 25 16.42 -29.38 -18.96
N GLY A 26 16.49 -28.71 -20.09
CA GLY A 26 17.69 -28.31 -20.82
C GLY A 26 19.02 -28.67 -20.13
N GLU A 27 19.91 -29.39 -20.83
CA GLU A 27 21.22 -29.81 -20.29
C GLU A 27 22.01 -28.63 -19.72
N HIS A 28 21.88 -28.37 -18.41
CA HIS A 28 22.82 -27.52 -17.67
C HIS A 28 24.08 -28.36 -17.32
N ASN A 29 24.67 -28.94 -18.33
CA ASN A 29 26.03 -29.49 -18.23
C ASN A 29 27.02 -28.31 -18.25
N MET A 30 27.22 -27.67 -17.11
CA MET A 30 28.35 -26.77 -16.96
C MET A 30 29.65 -27.58 -17.06
N SER A 31 30.26 -27.59 -18.21
CA SER A 31 31.57 -28.19 -18.38
C SER A 31 32.60 -27.40 -17.56
N PHE A 32 33.61 -28.08 -17.01
CA PHE A 32 34.71 -27.44 -16.28
C PHE A 32 35.39 -26.32 -17.10
N ALA A 33 35.41 -26.45 -18.43
CA ALA A 33 35.90 -25.45 -19.36
C ALA A 33 35.01 -24.18 -19.36
N SER A 34 33.68 -24.32 -19.31
CA SER A 34 32.75 -23.17 -19.20
C SER A 34 32.82 -22.50 -17.82
N LEU A 35 33.07 -23.27 -16.77
CA LEU A 35 33.29 -22.73 -15.42
C LEU A 35 34.56 -21.87 -15.39
N LYS A 36 35.64 -22.31 -16.02
CA LYS A 36 36.92 -21.58 -16.11
C LYS A 36 36.78 -20.29 -16.92
N LYS A 37 35.98 -20.31 -18.00
CA LYS A 37 35.74 -19.14 -18.89
C LYS A 37 34.83 -18.08 -18.21
N ASN A 38 33.93 -18.50 -17.36
CA ASN A 38 32.94 -17.61 -16.73
C ASN A 38 33.29 -17.21 -15.29
N ARG A 39 34.55 -17.43 -14.83
CA ARG A 39 34.98 -17.16 -13.45
C ARG A 39 34.71 -15.72 -12.99
N THR A 40 35.01 -14.75 -13.82
CA THR A 40 34.76 -13.31 -13.53
C THR A 40 33.27 -13.01 -13.48
N ASN A 41 32.50 -13.45 -14.46
CA ASN A 41 31.05 -13.24 -14.48
C ASN A 41 30.32 -13.98 -13.35
N SER A 42 30.87 -15.12 -12.90
CA SER A 42 30.31 -15.85 -11.74
C SER A 42 30.60 -15.13 -10.43
N PHE A 43 31.77 -14.50 -10.29
CA PHE A 43 32.15 -13.74 -9.12
C PHE A 43 31.32 -12.44 -9.00
N ASP A 44 31.13 -11.73 -10.13
CA ASP A 44 30.29 -10.52 -10.18
C ASP A 44 28.81 -10.84 -9.87
N LYS A 45 28.29 -11.96 -10.42
CA LYS A 45 26.97 -12.47 -10.06
C LYS A 45 26.85 -12.84 -8.59
N LEU A 46 27.87 -13.54 -8.06
CA LEU A 46 27.89 -13.91 -6.64
C LEU A 46 27.97 -12.67 -5.75
N ASN A 47 28.79 -11.70 -6.13
CA ASN A 47 28.95 -10.45 -5.37
C ASN A 47 27.67 -9.60 -5.40
N SER A 48 27.00 -9.51 -6.56
CA SER A 48 25.70 -8.85 -6.67
C SER A 48 24.60 -9.59 -5.89
N GLN A 49 24.62 -10.93 -5.87
CA GLN A 49 23.73 -11.73 -5.05
C GLN A 49 24.03 -11.58 -3.54
N LEU A 50 25.28 -11.52 -3.13
CA LEU A 50 25.68 -11.28 -1.74
C LEU A 50 25.30 -9.86 -1.29
N GLN A 51 25.50 -8.84 -2.14
CA GLN A 51 25.01 -7.50 -1.88
C GLN A 51 23.46 -7.45 -1.77
N SER A 52 22.76 -8.13 -2.68
CA SER A 52 21.30 -8.24 -2.59
C SER A 52 20.84 -8.99 -1.33
N MET A 53 21.59 -10.02 -0.88
CA MET A 53 21.32 -10.75 0.37
C MET A 53 21.69 -9.95 1.63
N SER A 54 22.72 -9.12 1.60
CA SER A 54 23.07 -8.24 2.71
C SER A 54 22.05 -7.10 2.87
N ASN A 55 21.50 -6.62 1.77
CA ASN A 55 20.40 -5.64 1.75
C ASN A 55 19.03 -6.28 2.08
N GLN A 56 18.93 -7.62 2.09
CA GLN A 56 17.70 -8.36 2.41
C GLN A 56 17.26 -8.31 3.90
N LYS A 57 18.03 -7.66 4.77
CA LYS A 57 17.60 -7.42 6.17
C LYS A 57 16.62 -6.26 6.34
N MET A 58 16.37 -5.47 5.31
CA MET A 58 15.24 -4.54 5.25
C MET A 58 14.18 -5.15 4.34
N SER A 59 12.96 -5.25 4.81
CA SER A 59 11.83 -5.92 4.17
C SER A 59 11.75 -5.58 2.67
N LYS A 60 11.96 -6.56 1.81
CA LYS A 60 11.95 -6.46 0.33
C LYS A 60 10.63 -5.91 -0.27
N GLY A 61 9.62 -5.65 0.57
CA GLY A 61 8.34 -5.06 0.19
C GLY A 61 8.22 -3.56 0.46
N ASP A 62 9.17 -2.96 1.19
CA ASP A 62 9.06 -1.54 1.59
C ASP A 62 9.76 -0.61 0.60
N ASP A 63 10.76 -1.10 -0.11
CA ASP A 63 11.55 -0.32 -1.09
C ASP A 63 10.76 0.04 -2.36
N ASN A 64 9.73 -0.75 -2.69
CA ASN A 64 8.86 -0.49 -3.83
C ASN A 64 7.79 0.57 -3.54
N TYR A 65 7.62 0.98 -2.27
CA TYR A 65 6.64 1.99 -1.89
C TYR A 65 7.28 3.36 -1.78
N TRP A 66 6.76 4.30 -2.55
CA TRP A 66 7.05 5.70 -2.32
C TRP A 66 6.32 6.19 -1.06
N LYS A 67 7.04 6.86 -0.18
CA LYS A 67 6.51 7.48 1.03
C LYS A 67 6.88 8.95 1.03
N PRO A 68 5.90 9.85 1.27
CA PRO A 68 6.21 11.27 1.38
C PRO A 68 7.05 11.54 2.62
N GLU A 69 8.10 12.30 2.44
CA GLU A 69 8.87 12.86 3.54
C GLU A 69 8.23 14.18 3.99
N VAL A 70 8.34 14.50 5.27
CA VAL A 70 7.81 15.73 5.85
C VAL A 70 8.90 16.41 6.68
N ASP A 71 8.87 17.73 6.72
CA ASP A 71 9.74 18.52 7.56
C ASP A 71 9.40 18.42 9.06
N LYS A 72 10.15 19.10 9.91
CA LYS A 72 9.94 19.12 11.37
C LYS A 72 8.58 19.71 11.77
N ALA A 73 7.95 20.50 10.90
CA ALA A 73 6.64 21.08 11.12
C ALA A 73 5.50 20.16 10.61
N GLY A 74 5.85 19.03 9.99
CA GLY A 74 4.91 18.07 9.41
C GLY A 74 4.42 18.47 8.02
N ASN A 75 5.09 19.41 7.33
CA ASN A 75 4.78 19.78 5.96
C ASN A 75 5.57 18.93 4.98
N GLY A 76 4.93 18.53 3.89
CA GLY A 76 5.57 17.79 2.79
C GLY A 76 5.02 18.24 1.45
N TYR A 77 5.84 18.08 0.41
CA TYR A 77 5.47 18.39 -0.95
C TYR A 77 6.13 17.41 -1.92
N ALA A 78 5.35 16.92 -2.87
CA ALA A 78 5.85 16.17 -4.00
C ALA A 78 4.87 16.30 -5.18
N VAL A 79 5.34 16.02 -6.38
CA VAL A 79 4.51 15.91 -7.57
C VAL A 79 4.58 14.49 -8.08
N LEU A 80 3.41 13.86 -8.21
CA LEU A 80 3.26 12.48 -8.63
C LEU A 80 2.39 12.41 -9.88
N ARG A 81 2.73 11.51 -10.80
CA ARG A 81 1.84 11.13 -11.89
C ARG A 81 1.29 9.74 -11.61
N PHE A 82 -0.02 9.61 -11.50
CA PHE A 82 -0.68 8.32 -11.47
C PHE A 82 -0.57 7.64 -12.82
N LEU A 83 -0.34 6.32 -12.83
CA LEU A 83 -0.12 5.57 -14.05
C LEU A 83 -1.35 4.73 -14.40
N PRO A 84 -1.59 4.43 -15.69
CA PRO A 84 -2.70 3.57 -16.11
C PRO A 84 -2.52 2.14 -15.56
N ALA A 85 -3.52 1.29 -15.75
CA ALA A 85 -3.43 -0.12 -15.39
C ALA A 85 -2.25 -0.80 -16.09
N SER A 86 -1.51 -1.66 -15.37
CA SER A 86 -0.44 -2.46 -15.92
C SER A 86 -0.98 -3.62 -16.77
N GLU A 87 -0.12 -4.29 -17.50
CA GLU A 87 -0.51 -5.41 -18.37
C GLU A 87 -1.24 -6.50 -17.55
N GLY A 88 -2.44 -6.88 -18.02
CA GLY A 88 -3.26 -7.91 -17.38
C GLY A 88 -4.05 -7.44 -16.14
N GLU A 89 -4.03 -6.16 -15.81
CA GLU A 89 -4.82 -5.56 -14.74
C GLU A 89 -5.93 -4.67 -15.30
N ASP A 90 -7.16 -4.82 -14.80
CA ASP A 90 -8.33 -4.06 -15.26
C ASP A 90 -8.41 -2.64 -14.67
N MET A 91 -7.79 -2.43 -13.50
CA MET A 91 -7.88 -1.19 -12.74
C MET A 91 -6.50 -0.62 -12.43
N PRO A 92 -6.32 0.71 -12.50
CA PRO A 92 -5.06 1.38 -12.19
C PRO A 92 -4.78 1.50 -10.68
N PHE A 93 -5.65 0.97 -9.85
CA PHE A 93 -5.47 0.92 -8.39
C PHE A 93 -6.16 -0.30 -7.80
N VAL A 94 -5.69 -0.71 -6.61
CA VAL A 94 -6.35 -1.71 -5.76
C VAL A 94 -6.73 -1.08 -4.43
N ARG A 95 -7.74 -1.65 -3.78
CA ARG A 95 -8.15 -1.28 -2.43
C ARG A 95 -8.10 -2.48 -1.52
N TYR A 96 -7.72 -2.25 -0.27
CA TYR A 96 -7.78 -3.28 0.76
C TYR A 96 -8.02 -2.66 2.13
N TRP A 97 -8.51 -3.50 3.04
CA TRP A 97 -8.69 -3.13 4.44
C TRP A 97 -7.47 -3.55 5.24
N ASP A 98 -7.02 -2.70 6.14
CA ASP A 98 -5.99 -3.01 7.13
C ASP A 98 -6.41 -2.56 8.52
N HIS A 99 -5.79 -3.17 9.54
CA HIS A 99 -5.86 -2.72 10.91
C HIS A 99 -4.50 -2.15 11.31
N GLY A 100 -4.50 -1.05 12.07
CA GLY A 100 -3.29 -0.45 12.61
C GLY A 100 -3.57 0.20 13.94
N PHE A 101 -3.27 -0.50 15.05
CA PHE A 101 -3.43 0.01 16.40
C PHE A 101 -2.37 -0.57 17.33
N GLN A 102 -2.17 0.10 18.45
CA GLN A 102 -1.24 -0.32 19.49
C GLN A 102 -2.01 -0.75 20.73
N GLY A 103 -1.79 -1.99 21.17
CA GLY A 103 -2.23 -2.48 22.46
C GLY A 103 -1.07 -2.64 23.44
N PRO A 104 -1.33 -3.13 24.65
CA PRO A 104 -0.31 -3.36 25.69
C PRO A 104 0.82 -4.29 25.24
N GLY A 105 0.51 -5.28 24.40
CA GLY A 105 1.47 -6.25 23.87
C GLY A 105 2.19 -5.80 22.59
N GLY A 106 2.00 -4.53 22.15
CA GLY A 106 2.67 -3.96 20.99
C GLY A 106 1.72 -3.57 19.87
N TRP A 107 2.27 -3.48 18.64
CA TRP A 107 1.53 -3.07 17.46
C TRP A 107 0.80 -4.22 16.77
N TYR A 108 -0.47 -3.99 16.43
CA TYR A 108 -1.23 -4.78 15.48
C TYR A 108 -1.28 -4.04 14.14
N ILE A 109 -0.47 -4.45 13.19
CA ILE A 109 -0.46 -3.91 11.82
C ILE A 109 -0.58 -5.10 10.90
N GLU A 110 -1.78 -5.30 10.32
CA GLU A 110 -2.08 -6.44 9.45
C GLU A 110 -3.18 -6.10 8.45
N LYS A 111 -3.15 -6.74 7.29
CA LYS A 111 -4.27 -6.71 6.34
C LYS A 111 -5.46 -7.44 6.95
N SER A 112 -6.66 -6.89 6.76
CA SER A 112 -7.91 -7.51 7.22
C SER A 112 -8.41 -8.51 6.19
N LEU A 113 -8.85 -9.67 6.67
CA LEU A 113 -9.46 -10.72 5.84
C LEU A 113 -10.79 -10.28 5.20
N THR A 114 -11.41 -9.22 5.71
CA THR A 114 -12.60 -8.63 5.07
C THR A 114 -12.31 -8.09 3.66
N THR A 115 -11.06 -7.86 3.29
CA THR A 115 -10.65 -7.57 1.89
C THR A 115 -10.97 -8.75 0.97
N LEU A 116 -10.88 -9.97 1.47
CA LEU A 116 -11.17 -11.21 0.76
C LEU A 116 -12.60 -11.71 1.00
N SER A 117 -13.48 -10.88 1.58
CA SER A 117 -14.84 -11.24 1.99
C SER A 117 -14.87 -12.43 2.98
N GLN A 118 -13.85 -12.52 3.85
CA GLN A 118 -13.72 -13.55 4.88
C GLN A 118 -13.87 -12.93 6.27
N ASP A 119 -14.20 -13.78 7.26
CA ASP A 119 -14.27 -13.39 8.65
C ASP A 119 -12.92 -12.91 9.17
N ASP A 120 -12.94 -11.87 10.00
CA ASP A 120 -11.75 -11.22 10.52
C ASP A 120 -11.81 -11.12 12.05
N PRO A 121 -10.82 -11.63 12.79
CA PRO A 121 -10.90 -11.71 14.25
C PRO A 121 -10.95 -10.34 14.93
N VAL A 122 -10.38 -9.29 14.34
CA VAL A 122 -10.48 -7.92 14.90
C VAL A 122 -11.88 -7.35 14.67
N SER A 123 -12.47 -7.62 13.51
CA SER A 123 -13.84 -7.18 13.20
C SER A 123 -14.86 -7.84 14.12
N GLU A 124 -14.71 -9.13 14.41
CA GLU A 124 -15.55 -9.85 15.35
C GLU A 124 -15.41 -9.30 16.79
N TYR A 125 -14.16 -9.11 17.23
CA TYR A 125 -13.88 -8.55 18.56
C TYR A 125 -14.45 -7.13 18.70
N ASN A 126 -14.28 -6.29 17.70
CA ASN A 126 -14.85 -4.95 17.68
C ASN A 126 -16.38 -4.95 17.70
N SER A 127 -17.02 -5.91 17.03
CA SER A 127 -18.47 -6.07 17.09
C SER A 127 -18.96 -6.44 18.50
N GLN A 128 -18.20 -7.28 19.21
CA GLN A 128 -18.50 -7.60 20.61
C GLN A 128 -18.37 -6.35 21.51
N LEU A 129 -17.29 -5.60 21.36
CA LEU A 129 -17.09 -4.35 22.11
C LEU A 129 -18.19 -3.32 21.81
N TRP A 130 -18.56 -3.17 20.54
CA TRP A 130 -19.61 -2.24 20.13
C TRP A 130 -20.97 -2.57 20.74
N ASN A 131 -21.27 -3.86 20.83
CA ASN A 131 -22.54 -4.38 21.35
C ASN A 131 -22.55 -4.59 22.88
N SER A 132 -21.46 -4.31 23.58
CA SER A 132 -21.39 -4.45 25.05
C SER A 132 -22.30 -3.47 25.81
N GLY A 133 -22.68 -2.37 25.14
CA GLY A 133 -23.47 -1.29 25.76
C GLY A 133 -22.61 -0.25 26.51
N HIS A 134 -21.30 -0.48 26.69
CA HIS A 134 -20.41 0.41 27.39
C HIS A 134 -19.72 1.39 26.42
N ASP A 135 -19.73 2.68 26.74
CA ASP A 135 -19.13 3.69 25.85
C ASP A 135 -17.60 3.58 25.78
N GLU A 136 -16.95 3.12 26.83
CA GLU A 136 -15.51 2.84 26.84
C GLU A 136 -15.12 1.76 25.82
N ASP A 137 -15.91 0.71 25.71
CA ASP A 137 -15.69 -0.37 24.74
C ASP A 137 -15.89 0.12 23.29
N LYS A 138 -16.88 1.00 23.07
CA LYS A 138 -17.08 1.62 21.76
C LYS A 138 -15.90 2.50 21.36
N GLU A 139 -15.28 3.23 22.29
CA GLU A 139 -14.06 4.00 22.02
C GLU A 139 -12.88 3.09 21.64
N ILE A 140 -12.73 1.94 22.31
CA ILE A 140 -11.73 0.94 21.94
C ILE A 140 -12.00 0.41 20.53
N ALA A 141 -13.25 0.04 20.23
CA ALA A 141 -13.64 -0.45 18.91
C ALA A 141 -13.38 0.59 17.80
N ARG A 142 -13.65 1.90 18.06
CA ARG A 142 -13.33 2.99 17.11
C ARG A 142 -11.83 3.06 16.79
N LYS A 143 -10.97 2.91 17.81
CA LYS A 143 -9.50 2.93 17.65
C LYS A 143 -8.96 1.71 16.91
N GLN A 144 -9.65 0.58 16.98
CA GLN A 144 -9.28 -0.67 16.32
C GLN A 144 -9.96 -0.85 14.95
N LYS A 145 -10.82 0.10 14.56
CA LYS A 145 -11.55 0.03 13.29
C LYS A 145 -10.60 -0.19 12.10
N ARG A 146 -11.01 -1.08 11.19
CA ARG A 146 -10.28 -1.27 9.93
C ARG A 146 -10.23 0.03 9.12
N ARG A 147 -9.14 0.24 8.41
CA ARG A 147 -8.92 1.40 7.54
C ARG A 147 -8.97 0.95 6.10
N LEU A 148 -9.59 1.74 5.25
CA LEU A 148 -9.56 1.54 3.82
C LEU A 148 -8.31 2.21 3.25
N SER A 149 -7.48 1.43 2.58
CA SER A 149 -6.27 1.87 1.89
C SER A 149 -6.37 1.58 0.41
N TYR A 150 -5.84 2.48 -0.39
CA TYR A 150 -5.70 2.35 -1.83
C TYR A 150 -4.22 2.28 -2.19
N VAL A 151 -3.89 1.56 -3.25
CA VAL A 151 -2.54 1.53 -3.80
C VAL A 151 -2.63 1.65 -5.31
N ALA A 152 -1.81 2.52 -5.88
CA ALA A 152 -1.65 2.71 -7.31
C ALA A 152 -0.16 2.80 -7.66
N ASN A 153 0.19 2.54 -8.91
CA ASN A 153 1.48 2.88 -9.45
C ASN A 153 1.55 4.39 -9.71
N VAL A 154 2.66 5.00 -9.35
CA VAL A 154 2.94 6.41 -9.62
C VAL A 154 4.36 6.58 -10.14
N MET A 155 4.57 7.53 -11.05
CA MET A 155 5.88 8.06 -11.35
C MET A 155 6.09 9.32 -10.48
N VAL A 156 7.25 9.41 -9.86
CA VAL A 156 7.64 10.60 -9.09
C VAL A 156 8.14 11.66 -10.07
N VAL A 157 7.36 12.72 -10.26
CA VAL A 157 7.72 13.84 -11.14
C VAL A 157 8.68 14.78 -10.43
N SER A 158 8.37 15.10 -9.15
CA SER A 158 9.27 15.91 -8.32
C SER A 158 9.15 15.50 -6.85
N ASP A 159 10.28 15.27 -6.22
CA ASP A 159 10.42 15.02 -4.78
C ASP A 159 11.60 15.80 -4.22
N PRO A 160 11.38 17.08 -3.82
CA PRO A 160 12.46 17.93 -3.31
C PRO A 160 13.17 17.35 -2.07
N SER A 161 12.50 16.48 -1.32
CA SER A 161 13.09 15.83 -0.15
C SER A 161 14.04 14.69 -0.54
N ASN A 162 13.80 14.04 -1.68
CA ASN A 162 14.64 12.98 -2.21
C ASN A 162 14.67 12.96 -3.75
N PRO A 163 15.45 13.85 -4.38
CA PRO A 163 15.51 13.97 -5.84
C PRO A 163 15.96 12.70 -6.57
N SER A 164 16.60 11.76 -5.88
CA SER A 164 17.02 10.48 -6.49
C SER A 164 15.84 9.58 -6.89
N ARG A 165 14.64 9.87 -6.40
CA ARG A 165 13.39 9.14 -6.74
C ARG A 165 12.70 9.70 -7.98
N GLU A 166 13.07 10.88 -8.43
CA GLU A 166 12.43 11.53 -9.58
C GLU A 166 12.64 10.72 -10.86
N GLY A 167 11.61 10.61 -11.69
CA GLY A 167 11.55 9.79 -12.90
C GLY A 167 11.41 8.29 -12.65
N GLN A 168 11.29 7.83 -11.39
CA GLN A 168 11.13 6.42 -11.06
C GLN A 168 9.68 6.06 -10.73
N VAL A 169 9.34 4.78 -10.97
CA VAL A 169 8.00 4.22 -10.71
C VAL A 169 7.98 3.52 -9.37
N TYR A 170 6.95 3.82 -8.57
CA TYR A 170 6.73 3.25 -7.25
C TYR A 170 5.26 2.92 -7.02
N LEU A 171 5.00 2.07 -6.04
CA LEU A 171 3.68 1.92 -5.43
C LEU A 171 3.45 3.10 -4.46
N TYR A 172 2.28 3.73 -4.56
CA TYR A 172 1.86 4.75 -3.62
C TYR A 172 0.61 4.28 -2.86
N LYS A 173 0.74 4.17 -1.53
CA LYS A 173 -0.37 3.86 -0.63
C LYS A 173 -0.99 5.15 -0.13
N PHE A 174 -2.30 5.30 -0.31
CA PHE A 174 -3.05 6.49 0.09
C PHE A 174 -4.41 6.13 0.69
N GLY A 175 -4.98 7.08 1.43
CA GLY A 175 -6.28 6.92 2.07
C GLY A 175 -7.42 7.57 1.29
N LYS A 176 -8.63 7.52 1.87
CA LYS A 176 -9.87 8.04 1.28
C LYS A 176 -9.75 9.50 0.83
N LYS A 177 -9.11 10.39 1.60
CA LYS A 177 -8.99 11.83 1.24
C LYS A 177 -8.31 12.09 -0.11
N ILE A 178 -7.31 11.28 -0.47
CA ILE A 178 -6.65 11.38 -1.77
C ILE A 178 -7.50 10.68 -2.83
N PHE A 179 -8.11 9.54 -2.49
CA PHE A 179 -9.04 8.87 -3.40
C PHE A 179 -10.23 9.75 -3.78
N ASP A 180 -10.79 10.50 -2.83
CA ASP A 180 -11.87 11.44 -3.11
C ASP A 180 -11.44 12.50 -4.14
N LYS A 181 -10.21 13.03 -4.04
CA LYS A 181 -9.66 13.97 -5.04
C LYS A 181 -9.50 13.35 -6.44
N LEU A 182 -9.08 12.07 -6.50
CA LEU A 182 -9.05 11.33 -7.77
C LEU A 182 -10.46 11.18 -8.36
N ASN A 183 -11.42 10.82 -7.51
CA ASN A 183 -12.80 10.66 -7.93
C ASN A 183 -13.42 12.00 -8.37
N ASP A 184 -13.19 13.08 -7.62
CA ASP A 184 -13.68 14.42 -7.95
C ASP A 184 -13.09 14.91 -9.27
N ALA A 185 -11.81 14.61 -9.56
CA ALA A 185 -11.22 14.96 -10.86
C ALA A 185 -11.85 14.18 -12.03
N MET A 186 -12.19 12.90 -11.82
CA MET A 186 -12.85 12.08 -12.85
C MET A 186 -14.34 12.41 -13.00
N ASN A 187 -14.99 12.83 -11.92
CA ASN A 187 -16.42 13.10 -11.84
C ASN A 187 -16.66 14.43 -11.14
N PRO A 188 -16.33 15.56 -11.80
CA PRO A 188 -16.51 16.89 -11.22
C PRO A 188 -17.98 17.17 -10.90
N GLN A 189 -18.22 17.88 -9.80
CA GLN A 189 -19.57 18.20 -9.33
C GLN A 189 -20.15 19.43 -10.01
N PHE A 190 -19.30 20.30 -10.56
CA PHE A 190 -19.70 21.56 -11.19
C PHE A 190 -19.64 21.45 -12.70
N ALA A 191 -20.62 22.08 -13.37
CA ALA A 191 -20.78 22.01 -14.83
C ALA A 191 -19.71 22.80 -15.62
N ASP A 192 -18.93 23.64 -14.95
CA ASP A 192 -17.81 24.40 -15.48
C ASP A 192 -16.44 23.69 -15.33
N GLU A 193 -16.44 22.53 -14.74
CA GLU A 193 -15.24 21.69 -14.57
C GLU A 193 -15.25 20.57 -15.62
N ASP A 194 -14.16 20.45 -16.36
CA ASP A 194 -13.96 19.34 -17.30
C ASP A 194 -13.44 18.11 -16.56
N PRO A 195 -13.98 16.89 -16.81
CA PRO A 195 -13.49 15.67 -16.22
C PRO A 195 -12.07 15.35 -16.69
N ILE A 196 -11.21 14.98 -15.76
CA ILE A 196 -9.82 14.59 -16.00
C ILE A 196 -9.67 13.12 -15.63
N ASN A 197 -9.05 12.32 -16.51
CA ASN A 197 -8.58 10.98 -16.15
C ASN A 197 -7.15 11.06 -15.59
N PRO A 198 -6.94 11.03 -14.25
CA PRO A 198 -5.59 11.16 -13.66
C PRO A 198 -4.63 10.05 -14.05
N PHE A 199 -5.14 8.92 -14.56
CA PHE A 199 -4.38 7.73 -14.93
C PHE A 199 -4.01 7.69 -16.41
N ASP A 200 -4.26 8.76 -17.15
CA ASP A 200 -3.94 8.82 -18.57
C ASP A 200 -2.53 9.39 -18.79
N PHE A 201 -1.75 8.79 -19.72
CA PHE A 201 -0.40 9.25 -20.03
C PHE A 201 -0.39 10.56 -20.83
N TRP A 202 -1.38 10.75 -21.73
CA TRP A 202 -1.41 11.86 -22.69
C TRP A 202 -2.27 13.04 -22.22
N GLU A 203 -3.45 12.75 -21.66
CA GLU A 203 -4.46 13.74 -21.25
C GLU A 203 -4.67 13.79 -19.74
N GLY A 204 -3.89 13.06 -18.97
CA GLY A 204 -3.96 13.07 -17.52
C GLY A 204 -3.32 14.31 -16.90
N ALA A 205 -3.24 14.34 -15.58
CA ALA A 205 -2.69 15.48 -14.85
C ALA A 205 -1.78 15.03 -13.71
N ASP A 206 -0.74 15.81 -13.44
CA ASP A 206 0.14 15.62 -12.30
C ASP A 206 -0.57 15.97 -11.01
N PHE A 207 -0.40 15.14 -10.00
CA PHE A 207 -0.93 15.35 -8.67
C PHE A 207 0.08 16.05 -7.77
N LYS A 208 -0.19 17.30 -7.43
CA LYS A 208 0.59 18.09 -6.47
C LYS A 208 0.19 17.70 -5.06
N LEU A 209 0.91 16.74 -4.48
CA LEU A 209 0.70 16.32 -3.10
C LEU A 209 1.25 17.38 -2.14
N LYS A 210 0.37 17.97 -1.36
CA LYS A 210 0.69 18.96 -0.33
C LYS A 210 0.22 18.42 1.02
N ILE A 211 1.17 18.17 1.91
CA ILE A 211 0.91 17.67 3.26
C ILE A 211 1.11 18.81 4.23
N ARG A 212 0.20 18.97 5.16
CA ARG A 212 0.35 19.85 6.30
C ARG A 212 -0.20 19.21 7.56
N GLN A 213 0.25 19.66 8.71
CA GLN A 213 -0.30 19.24 9.98
C GLN A 213 -1.38 20.21 10.44
N VAL A 214 -2.56 19.69 10.77
CA VAL A 214 -3.69 20.43 11.32
C VAL A 214 -4.17 19.70 12.56
N GLU A 215 -4.13 20.35 13.70
CA GLU A 215 -4.55 19.77 15.01
C GLU A 215 -3.85 18.44 15.35
N GLY A 216 -2.59 18.30 14.97
CA GLY A 216 -1.82 17.07 15.20
C GLY A 216 -2.00 15.99 14.13
N TYR A 217 -2.90 16.16 13.15
CA TYR A 217 -3.18 15.19 12.09
C TYR A 217 -2.66 15.64 10.74
N ARG A 218 -2.23 14.67 9.92
CA ARG A 218 -1.88 14.94 8.51
C ARG A 218 -3.11 15.33 7.72
N ASN A 219 -3.00 16.43 6.99
CA ASN A 219 -4.04 16.94 6.12
C ASN A 219 -3.52 17.11 4.69
N TYR A 220 -4.37 16.79 3.71
CA TYR A 220 -4.09 16.79 2.27
C TYR A 220 -5.01 17.75 1.50
N ASP A 221 -5.71 18.63 2.21
CA ASP A 221 -6.75 19.53 1.66
C ASP A 221 -6.22 20.43 0.55
N LYS A 222 -4.95 20.85 0.65
CA LYS A 222 -4.28 21.70 -0.32
C LYS A 222 -3.69 20.94 -1.52
N SER A 223 -3.78 19.59 -1.51
CA SER A 223 -3.37 18.80 -2.68
C SER A 223 -4.35 18.98 -3.82
N GLU A 224 -3.86 19.07 -5.05
CA GLU A 224 -4.63 19.38 -6.24
C GLU A 224 -4.02 18.75 -7.48
N PHE A 225 -4.80 18.59 -8.54
CA PHE A 225 -4.27 18.26 -9.85
C PHE A 225 -3.77 19.50 -10.57
N ALA A 226 -2.71 19.35 -11.34
CA ALA A 226 -2.24 20.36 -12.28
C ALA A 226 -3.18 20.42 -13.50
N THR A 227 -2.95 21.39 -14.38
CA THR A 227 -3.59 21.39 -15.69
C THR A 227 -3.25 20.12 -16.46
N PRO A 228 -4.23 19.48 -17.14
CA PRO A 228 -3.97 18.30 -17.95
C PRO A 228 -2.82 18.51 -18.93
N ALA A 229 -1.92 17.57 -18.99
CA ALA A 229 -0.76 17.56 -19.87
C ALA A 229 -0.22 16.15 -20.04
N PRO A 230 0.49 15.83 -21.12
CA PRO A 230 1.22 14.58 -21.25
C PRO A 230 2.21 14.37 -20.10
N ILE A 231 2.45 13.11 -19.74
CA ILE A 231 3.47 12.78 -18.75
C ILE A 231 4.83 13.31 -19.21
N SER A 232 5.59 13.92 -18.29
CA SER A 232 6.86 14.58 -18.61
C SER A 232 8.02 13.98 -17.80
N ASN A 233 9.23 14.17 -18.33
CA ASN A 233 10.47 13.90 -17.60
C ASN A 233 10.75 14.96 -16.52
N THR A 234 11.86 14.82 -15.80
CA THR A 234 12.29 15.76 -14.75
C THR A 234 12.61 17.16 -15.29
N ASP A 235 12.90 17.29 -16.58
CA ASP A 235 13.19 18.58 -17.24
C ASP A 235 11.90 19.27 -17.74
N GLY A 236 10.74 18.63 -17.58
CA GLY A 236 9.43 19.13 -17.99
C GLY A 236 9.10 18.89 -19.48
N GLU A 237 9.88 18.08 -20.17
CA GLU A 237 9.62 17.68 -21.55
C GLU A 237 8.70 16.47 -21.56
N ALA A 238 7.70 16.44 -22.45
CA ALA A 238 6.82 15.30 -22.63
C ALA A 238 7.62 14.04 -23.00
N LEU A 239 7.30 12.91 -22.37
CA LEU A 239 7.92 11.63 -22.70
C LEU A 239 7.55 11.21 -24.12
N SER A 240 8.49 10.55 -24.81
CA SER A 240 8.20 9.87 -26.06
C SER A 240 7.33 8.63 -25.82
N ASP A 241 6.68 8.11 -26.85
CA ASP A 241 5.89 6.88 -26.75
C ASP A 241 6.75 5.69 -26.25
N GLU A 242 8.03 5.63 -26.66
CA GLU A 242 8.97 4.60 -26.20
C GLU A 242 9.28 4.73 -24.69
N ASP A 243 9.44 5.96 -24.19
CA ASP A 243 9.67 6.20 -22.76
C ASP A 243 8.41 5.98 -21.92
N MET A 244 7.23 6.28 -22.48
CA MET A 244 5.94 5.95 -21.85
C MET A 244 5.76 4.43 -21.73
N GLU A 245 6.07 3.67 -22.80
CA GLU A 245 6.04 2.20 -22.76
C GLU A 245 7.06 1.65 -21.76
N ALA A 246 8.28 2.20 -21.73
CA ALA A 246 9.29 1.81 -20.76
C ALA A 246 8.85 2.11 -19.30
N THR A 247 8.15 3.20 -19.09
CA THR A 247 7.58 3.58 -17.78
C THR A 247 6.43 2.65 -17.40
N TRP A 248 5.54 2.34 -18.35
CA TRP A 248 4.44 1.39 -18.18
C TRP A 248 4.94 -0.01 -17.80
N ASN A 249 6.01 -0.49 -18.45
CA ASN A 249 6.63 -1.79 -18.18
C ASN A 249 7.39 -1.86 -16.85
N LYS A 250 7.68 -0.73 -16.19
CA LYS A 250 8.30 -0.68 -14.86
C LYS A 250 7.30 -0.76 -13.72
N GLN A 251 6.01 -0.79 -14.00
CA GLN A 251 4.98 -0.84 -12.97
C GLN A 251 5.05 -2.12 -12.15
N HIS A 252 4.67 -2.00 -10.88
CA HIS A 252 4.55 -3.13 -9.96
C HIS A 252 3.16 -3.74 -10.08
N SER A 253 3.06 -5.06 -9.96
CA SER A 253 1.76 -5.73 -9.97
C SER A 253 0.92 -5.33 -8.75
N LEU A 254 -0.25 -4.77 -9.03
CA LEU A 254 -1.24 -4.41 -8.01
C LEU A 254 -2.01 -5.65 -7.53
N ALA A 255 -2.22 -6.63 -8.41
CA ALA A 255 -2.87 -7.89 -8.09
C ALA A 255 -2.15 -8.65 -6.96
N GLU A 256 -0.80 -8.58 -6.91
CA GLU A 256 -0.04 -9.19 -5.82
C GLU A 256 -0.38 -8.60 -4.44
N ILE A 257 -0.80 -7.34 -4.37
CA ILE A 257 -1.10 -6.69 -3.10
C ILE A 257 -2.34 -7.30 -2.45
N VAL A 258 -3.32 -7.70 -3.26
CA VAL A 258 -4.58 -8.29 -2.81
C VAL A 258 -4.66 -9.81 -2.99
N ASP A 259 -3.56 -10.45 -3.43
CA ASP A 259 -3.47 -11.90 -3.55
C ASP A 259 -3.67 -12.56 -2.17
N PRO A 260 -4.58 -13.54 -2.04
CA PRO A 260 -4.86 -14.23 -0.78
C PRO A 260 -3.63 -14.79 -0.07
N LYS A 261 -2.57 -15.19 -0.82
CA LYS A 261 -1.30 -15.68 -0.25
C LYS A 261 -0.58 -14.63 0.61
N ASN A 262 -0.86 -13.34 0.40
CA ASN A 262 -0.26 -12.22 1.11
C ASN A 262 -1.09 -11.76 2.32
N PHE A 263 -2.08 -12.57 2.72
CA PHE A 263 -2.86 -12.39 3.94
C PHE A 263 -2.53 -13.51 4.93
N LYS A 264 -2.46 -13.16 6.20
CA LYS A 264 -2.35 -14.14 7.27
C LYS A 264 -3.67 -14.87 7.48
N SER A 265 -3.60 -16.11 7.91
CA SER A 265 -4.79 -16.89 8.24
C SER A 265 -5.55 -16.29 9.44
N TYR A 266 -6.82 -16.58 9.55
CA TYR A 266 -7.65 -16.19 10.70
C TYR A 266 -7.00 -16.59 12.04
N ALA A 267 -6.45 -17.80 12.13
CA ALA A 267 -5.83 -18.30 13.35
C ALA A 267 -4.60 -17.49 13.75
N GLU A 268 -3.74 -17.14 12.80
CA GLU A 268 -2.55 -16.31 13.04
C GLU A 268 -2.92 -14.88 13.46
N LEU A 269 -3.93 -14.29 12.78
CA LEU A 269 -4.44 -12.96 13.12
C LEU A 269 -5.06 -12.93 14.51
N LYS A 270 -5.85 -13.98 14.86
CA LYS A 270 -6.45 -14.12 16.19
C LYS A 270 -5.39 -14.28 17.28
N ALA A 271 -4.39 -15.12 17.08
CA ALA A 271 -3.28 -15.27 18.02
C ALA A 271 -2.50 -13.96 18.22
N LYS A 272 -2.26 -13.20 17.12
CA LYS A 272 -1.64 -11.88 17.20
C LYS A 272 -2.51 -10.87 17.95
N LEU A 273 -3.83 -10.88 17.72
CA LEU A 273 -4.79 -10.02 18.41
C LEU A 273 -4.76 -10.26 19.92
N HIS A 274 -4.85 -11.53 20.35
CA HIS A 274 -4.78 -11.93 21.76
C HIS A 274 -3.49 -11.46 22.40
N LYS A 275 -2.34 -11.66 21.73
CA LYS A 275 -1.03 -11.20 22.20
C LYS A 275 -0.96 -9.68 22.35
N VAL A 276 -1.42 -8.95 21.33
CA VAL A 276 -1.33 -7.47 21.30
C VAL A 276 -2.24 -6.83 22.34
N LEU A 277 -3.44 -7.36 22.51
CA LEU A 277 -4.41 -6.85 23.50
C LEU A 277 -4.27 -7.49 24.87
N GLN A 278 -3.43 -8.53 25.02
CA GLN A 278 -3.26 -9.32 26.26
C GLN A 278 -4.59 -9.89 26.79
N LEU A 279 -5.45 -10.37 25.87
CA LEU A 279 -6.79 -10.84 26.21
C LEU A 279 -6.78 -12.05 27.15
N ASP A 280 -5.71 -12.81 27.18
CA ASP A 280 -5.54 -13.98 28.07
C ASP A 280 -5.23 -13.59 29.52
N GLY A 281 -5.03 -12.28 29.82
CA GLY A 281 -4.59 -11.77 31.12
C GLY A 281 -5.55 -10.81 31.85
N GLY A 282 -6.72 -10.51 31.30
CA GLY A 282 -7.84 -9.87 32.03
C GLY A 282 -7.70 -8.38 32.40
N SER A 283 -6.93 -7.57 31.67
CA SER A 283 -6.90 -6.11 31.86
C SER A 283 -6.99 -5.36 30.54
N HIS A 284 -8.04 -4.54 30.39
CA HIS A 284 -8.17 -3.64 29.24
C HIS A 284 -7.24 -2.44 29.42
N ALA A 285 -6.12 -2.43 28.74
CA ALA A 285 -5.23 -1.27 28.70
C ALA A 285 -5.54 -0.35 27.50
N PRO A 286 -5.19 0.96 27.57
CA PRO A 286 -5.53 1.91 26.54
C PRO A 286 -4.91 1.57 25.17
N VAL A 287 -5.72 1.62 24.12
CA VAL A 287 -5.34 1.36 22.72
C VAL A 287 -5.11 2.69 22.00
N LYS A 288 -4.02 2.78 21.22
CA LYS A 288 -3.72 3.93 20.34
C LYS A 288 -3.91 3.53 18.87
N THR A 289 -4.37 4.47 18.04
CA THR A 289 -4.47 4.25 16.58
C THR A 289 -3.14 4.46 15.88
N ALA A 290 -2.96 3.86 14.70
CA ALA A 290 -1.78 4.11 13.88
C ALA A 290 -1.79 5.52 13.26
N GLU A 291 -2.95 6.17 13.18
CA GLU A 291 -3.06 7.57 12.75
C GLU A 291 -2.51 8.52 13.81
N ASP A 292 -2.74 8.24 15.09
CA ASP A 292 -2.14 8.95 16.21
C ASP A 292 -0.60 8.79 16.27
N SER A 293 -0.07 7.72 15.64
CA SER A 293 1.35 7.34 15.68
C SER A 293 2.10 7.69 14.40
N ASN A 294 1.41 8.03 13.31
CA ASN A 294 2.05 8.47 12.07
C ASN A 294 2.58 9.93 12.16
N ALA A 295 2.45 10.53 13.36
CA ALA A 295 3.24 11.65 13.82
C ALA A 295 4.62 11.15 14.28
N GLY A 296 5.41 10.60 13.36
CA GLY A 296 6.84 10.39 13.60
C GLY A 296 7.22 9.04 14.19
N MET A 297 7.86 8.22 13.40
CA MET A 297 9.11 7.64 13.88
C MET A 297 10.05 8.83 14.15
N GLU A 298 10.46 8.93 15.44
CA GLU A 298 11.38 9.94 15.99
C GLU A 298 10.86 11.38 16.09
N PHE A 299 10.02 11.63 17.08
CA PHE A 299 10.15 12.84 17.90
C PHE A 299 9.45 12.64 19.24
N GLN A 300 10.20 12.51 20.31
CA GLN A 300 9.70 12.71 21.67
C GLN A 300 9.72 14.22 21.96
N PRO A 301 8.58 14.92 22.06
CA PRO A 301 8.57 16.22 22.71
C PRO A 301 8.56 15.98 24.22
N ASN A 302 9.63 16.40 24.84
CA ASN A 302 9.74 16.54 26.30
C ASN A 302 8.78 17.66 26.73
N PHE A 303 7.53 17.32 27.00
CA PHE A 303 6.62 18.26 27.69
C PHE A 303 6.93 18.24 29.19
N LYS A 304 7.74 19.20 29.63
CA LYS A 304 7.72 19.65 31.01
C LYS A 304 6.33 20.26 31.28
N GLU A 305 5.60 19.66 32.20
CA GLU A 305 4.40 20.24 32.77
C GLU A 305 4.65 21.70 33.20
N ARG A 306 3.98 22.61 32.53
CA ARG A 306 3.74 23.96 33.06
C ARG A 306 2.33 23.95 33.60
N SER A 307 2.21 23.96 34.93
CA SER A 307 1.00 24.24 35.67
C SER A 307 0.34 25.52 35.15
N ALA A 308 -0.90 25.42 34.68
CA ALA A 308 -1.73 26.54 34.30
C ALA A 308 -2.36 27.17 35.57
N PRO A 309 -2.46 28.51 35.68
CA PRO A 309 -3.21 29.16 36.72
C PRO A 309 -4.71 29.07 36.44
N ALA A 310 -5.47 28.85 37.51
CA ALA A 310 -6.93 28.86 37.53
C ALA A 310 -7.50 30.20 37.04
N VAL A 311 -8.43 30.16 36.09
CA VAL A 311 -9.26 31.29 35.70
C VAL A 311 -10.73 30.88 35.72
N ALA A 312 -11.51 31.81 36.29
CA ALA A 312 -12.88 31.74 36.71
C ALA A 312 -13.91 31.33 35.62
N GLN A 313 -14.99 30.74 36.12
CA GLN A 313 -16.25 30.49 35.43
C GLN A 313 -16.84 31.73 34.76
N ALA A 314 -17.24 31.60 33.50
CA ALA A 314 -18.22 32.48 32.87
C ALA A 314 -19.24 31.61 32.12
N GLU A 315 -20.49 32.02 32.25
CA GLU A 315 -21.73 31.36 31.88
C GLU A 315 -21.83 30.98 30.39
N ALA A 316 -22.53 29.88 30.12
CA ALA A 316 -22.86 29.36 28.82
C ALA A 316 -24.00 30.12 28.13
N PRO A 317 -23.94 30.36 26.82
CA PRO A 317 -25.13 30.65 26.02
C PRO A 317 -25.70 29.35 25.39
N PRO A 318 -26.97 29.39 24.94
CA PRO A 318 -27.80 28.21 24.77
C PRO A 318 -27.46 27.41 23.49
N SER A 319 -27.64 26.12 23.61
CA SER A 319 -27.56 25.09 22.56
C SER A 319 -28.46 25.34 21.36
N THR A 320 -27.87 25.43 20.19
CA THR A 320 -28.56 25.14 18.93
C THR A 320 -28.20 23.73 18.48
N THR A 321 -29.20 22.88 18.47
CA THR A 321 -29.23 21.57 17.86
C THR A 321 -28.80 21.64 16.41
N SER A 322 -27.71 20.97 16.04
CA SER A 322 -27.43 20.57 14.67
C SER A 322 -27.47 19.05 14.60
N GLU A 323 -28.55 18.55 14.01
CA GLU A 323 -28.64 17.18 13.51
C GLU A 323 -27.47 16.92 12.57
N SER A 324 -26.64 15.95 12.89
CA SER A 324 -25.68 15.38 11.96
C SER A 324 -25.76 13.86 11.99
N THR A 325 -26.51 13.37 11.03
CA THR A 325 -26.23 12.31 10.07
C THR A 325 -26.19 10.91 10.59
N ASP A 326 -27.37 10.34 10.55
CA ASP A 326 -27.70 8.90 10.64
C ASP A 326 -27.35 8.13 9.35
N ASP A 327 -26.80 8.78 8.32
CA ASP A 327 -26.52 8.21 6.98
C ASP A 327 -25.49 7.07 6.95
N SER A 328 -24.67 6.96 7.97
CA SER A 328 -23.68 5.86 8.03
C SER A 328 -24.26 4.55 8.56
N LEU A 329 -25.39 4.60 9.28
CA LEU A 329 -26.05 3.39 9.81
C LEU A 329 -26.95 2.73 8.77
N ASP A 330 -27.57 3.51 7.88
CA ASP A 330 -28.40 2.97 6.79
C ASP A 330 -27.58 2.26 5.73
N PHE A 331 -26.35 2.69 5.49
CA PHE A 331 -25.43 1.98 4.59
C PHE A 331 -25.04 0.59 5.12
N PHE A 332 -24.91 0.43 6.45
CA PHE A 332 -24.61 -0.88 7.03
C PHE A 332 -25.83 -1.80 7.12
N LYS A 333 -27.03 -1.25 7.15
CA LYS A 333 -28.28 -2.03 7.08
C LYS A 333 -28.53 -2.59 5.70
N SER A 334 -28.24 -1.84 4.64
CA SER A 334 -28.40 -2.30 3.27
C SER A 334 -27.42 -3.39 2.85
N LEU A 335 -26.32 -3.58 3.57
CA LEU A 335 -25.31 -4.62 3.32
C LEU A 335 -25.59 -5.95 4.07
N ALA A 336 -26.61 -5.98 4.91
CA ALA A 336 -26.99 -7.15 5.67
C ALA A 336 -28.27 -7.85 5.12
N GLU A 337 -28.90 -7.29 4.08
CA GLU A 337 -30.15 -7.80 3.49
C GLU A 337 -29.99 -8.33 2.05
N ASP A 338 -28.76 -8.49 1.50
CA ASP A 338 -28.50 -9.19 0.23
C ASP A 338 -27.60 -10.40 0.41
#